data_d29b55e098662aa450bab300443a58dd
#
_entry.id   d29b55e098662aa450bab300443a58dd
#
_cell.length_a   1.000
_cell.length_b   1.000
_cell.length_c   1.000
_cell.angle_alpha   90.00
_cell.angle_beta   90.00
_cell.angle_gamma   90.00
#
_symmetry.space_group_name_H-M   'P 1'
#
loop_
_entity.id
_entity.type
_entity.pdbx_description
1 polymer ?
#
loop_
_entity_poly.entity_id
_entity_poly.type
_entity_poly.pdbx_seq_one_letter_code
_entity_poly.pdbx_strand_id
1 'polypeptide(L)'
;MPAISVIVPVYQAEALLPQCVESVLAQTFSDWELLLIDDGSRDGSPALCDGYAAKDPRIRVFHKPNGGVSTARNLGLKQATGPYICLLYTSDA
;
A
#
# COMPACT_ATOMS: atom_id res chain seq x y z
N MET A 1 -13.61 1.31 12.72
CA MET A 1 -12.71 2.27 12.08
C MET A 1 -11.26 1.96 12.44
N PRO A 2 -10.31 1.85 11.47
CA PRO A 2 -8.90 1.65 11.83
C PRO A 2 -8.33 2.90 12.52
N ALA A 3 -7.41 2.68 13.43
CA ALA A 3 -6.72 3.79 14.10
C ALA A 3 -5.58 4.34 13.24
N ILE A 4 -4.99 3.51 12.38
CA ILE A 4 -3.85 3.89 11.55
C ILE A 4 -4.12 3.49 10.11
N SER A 5 -3.87 4.41 9.18
CA SER A 5 -3.87 4.12 7.74
C SER A 5 -2.42 4.12 7.26
N VAL A 6 -1.98 2.97 6.76
CA VAL A 6 -0.63 2.82 6.22
C VAL A 6 -0.73 2.92 4.71
N ILE A 7 -0.07 3.92 4.13
CA ILE A 7 -0.11 4.18 2.69
C ILE A 7 1.22 3.77 2.09
N VAL A 8 1.17 2.90 1.09
CA VAL A 8 2.35 2.39 0.40
C VAL A 8 2.23 2.66 -1.09
N PRO A 9 2.92 3.68 -1.61
CA PRO A 9 3.04 3.86 -3.05
C PRO A 9 3.84 2.70 -3.63
N VAL A 10 3.29 2.03 -4.65
CA VAL A 10 3.90 0.85 -5.27
C VAL A 10 4.21 1.18 -6.72
N TYR A 11 5.49 1.10 -7.09
CA TYR A 11 5.91 1.26 -8.48
C TYR A 11 7.11 0.36 -8.74
N GLN A 12 6.92 -0.64 -9.63
CA GLN A 12 7.99 -1.55 -10.02
C GLN A 12 8.68 -2.16 -8.79
N ALA A 13 7.90 -2.61 -7.80
CA ALA A 13 8.40 -3.03 -6.50
C ALA A 13 8.14 -4.50 -6.21
N GLU A 14 8.07 -5.32 -7.24
CA GLU A 14 7.77 -6.76 -7.12
C GLU A 14 8.66 -7.46 -6.10
N ALA A 15 9.95 -7.13 -6.08
CA ALA A 15 10.91 -7.77 -5.17
C ALA A 15 10.79 -7.26 -3.72
N LEU A 16 10.39 -6.00 -3.52
CA LEU A 16 10.35 -5.37 -2.19
C LEU A 16 8.97 -5.43 -1.53
N LEU A 17 7.92 -5.58 -2.34
CA LEU A 17 6.55 -5.51 -1.85
C LEU A 17 6.22 -6.59 -0.81
N PRO A 18 6.61 -7.86 -0.99
CA PRO A 18 6.31 -8.88 0.02
C PRO A 18 6.88 -8.53 1.39
N GLN A 19 8.13 -8.05 1.44
CA GLN A 19 8.77 -7.68 2.69
C GLN A 19 8.01 -6.53 3.37
N CYS A 20 7.60 -5.53 2.59
CA CYS A 20 6.86 -4.39 3.11
C CYS A 20 5.51 -4.82 3.69
N VAL A 21 4.74 -5.60 2.95
CA VAL A 21 3.42 -6.05 3.39
C VAL A 21 3.55 -6.94 4.62
N GLU A 22 4.49 -7.87 4.63
CA GLU A 22 4.66 -8.78 5.74
C GLU A 22 5.10 -8.05 7.01
N SER A 23 5.87 -6.97 6.89
CA SER A 23 6.24 -6.17 8.05
C SER A 23 5.02 -5.50 8.70
N VAL A 24 4.04 -5.10 7.90
CA VAL A 24 2.78 -4.55 8.43
C VAL A 24 1.95 -5.65 9.07
N LEU A 25 1.84 -6.81 8.43
CA LEU A 25 1.07 -7.94 8.95
C LEU A 25 1.65 -8.46 10.28
N ALA A 26 2.96 -8.31 10.49
CA ALA A 26 3.64 -8.79 11.69
C ALA A 26 3.49 -7.85 12.89
N GLN A 27 2.88 -6.68 12.73
CA GLN A 27 2.69 -5.75 13.84
C GLN A 27 1.77 -6.33 14.90
N THR A 28 2.10 -6.09 16.17
CA THR A 28 1.27 -6.52 17.28
C THR A 28 -0.02 -5.72 17.36
N PHE A 29 0.03 -4.46 16.93
CA PHE A 29 -1.15 -3.61 16.84
C PHE A 29 -1.94 -4.00 15.60
N SER A 30 -3.21 -4.34 15.74
CA SER A 30 -4.00 -4.90 14.64
C SER A 30 -5.02 -3.94 14.05
N ASP A 31 -5.21 -2.76 14.63
CA ASP A 31 -6.23 -1.82 14.20
C ASP A 31 -5.70 -0.86 13.13
N TRP A 32 -5.33 -1.42 11.98
CA TRP A 32 -4.77 -0.69 10.86
C TRP A 32 -5.49 -1.06 9.55
N GLU A 33 -5.42 -0.16 8.58
CA GLU A 33 -5.69 -0.48 7.18
C GLU A 33 -4.43 -0.22 6.37
N LEU A 34 -4.21 -1.04 5.36
CA LEU A 34 -3.07 -0.91 4.47
C LEU A 34 -3.58 -0.56 3.08
N LEU A 35 -3.16 0.61 2.57
CA LEU A 35 -3.53 1.05 1.24
C LEU A 35 -2.33 0.91 0.32
N LEU A 36 -2.41 -0.05 -0.61
CA LEU A 36 -1.39 -0.27 -1.62
C LEU A 36 -1.80 0.50 -2.87
N ILE A 37 -1.06 1.54 -3.18
CA ILE A 37 -1.37 2.40 -4.33
C ILE A 37 -0.42 2.04 -5.47
N ASP A 38 -0.92 1.25 -6.40
CA ASP A 38 -0.14 0.84 -7.57
C ASP A 38 -0.11 1.98 -8.58
N ASP A 39 1.06 2.56 -8.76
CA ASP A 39 1.27 3.72 -9.64
C ASP A 39 1.66 3.28 -11.05
N GLY A 40 0.84 2.44 -11.65
CA GLY A 40 1.04 2.01 -13.03
C GLY A 40 2.22 1.07 -13.21
N SER A 41 2.46 0.17 -12.25
CA SER A 41 3.56 -0.79 -12.35
C SER A 41 3.38 -1.73 -13.53
N ARG A 42 4.49 -2.08 -14.20
CA ARG A 42 4.50 -2.97 -15.35
C ARG A 42 5.06 -4.36 -15.04
N ASP A 43 5.53 -4.57 -13.81
CA ASP A 43 6.03 -5.86 -13.35
C ASP A 43 4.91 -6.65 -12.65
N GLY A 44 5.24 -7.60 -11.78
CA GLY A 44 4.27 -8.38 -11.03
C GLY A 44 3.64 -7.67 -9.83
N SER A 45 3.99 -6.39 -9.58
CA SER A 45 3.47 -5.67 -8.42
C SER A 45 1.94 -5.59 -8.36
N PRO A 46 1.22 -5.27 -9.48
CA PRO A 46 -0.24 -5.20 -9.41
C PRO A 46 -0.88 -6.52 -8.98
N ALA A 47 -0.39 -7.64 -9.50
CA ALA A 47 -0.93 -8.95 -9.15
C ALA A 47 -0.64 -9.30 -7.70
N LEU A 48 0.54 -8.96 -7.20
CA LEU A 48 0.88 -9.15 -5.78
C LEU A 48 -0.04 -8.34 -4.87
N CYS A 49 -0.29 -7.08 -5.21
CA CYS A 49 -1.19 -6.23 -4.45
C CYS A 49 -2.58 -6.86 -4.35
N ASP A 50 -3.12 -7.30 -5.48
CA ASP A 50 -4.45 -7.92 -5.50
C ASP A 50 -4.48 -9.22 -4.70
N GLY A 51 -3.41 -9.99 -4.74
CA GLY A 51 -3.28 -11.22 -3.96
C GLY A 51 -3.31 -10.96 -2.46
N TYR A 52 -2.62 -9.93 -2.00
CA TYR A 52 -2.65 -9.57 -0.58
C TYR A 52 -4.01 -9.06 -0.15
N ALA A 53 -4.67 -8.25 -0.98
CA ALA A 53 -6.00 -7.74 -0.66
C ALA A 53 -7.03 -8.88 -0.55
N ALA A 54 -6.86 -9.93 -1.34
CA ALA A 54 -7.73 -11.10 -1.28
C ALA A 54 -7.55 -11.90 0.01
N LYS A 55 -6.37 -11.81 0.63
CA LYS A 55 -6.05 -12.58 1.84
C LYS A 55 -6.44 -11.86 3.14
N ASP A 56 -6.49 -10.53 3.13
CA ASP A 56 -6.75 -9.76 4.34
C ASP A 56 -7.65 -8.57 4.01
N PRO A 57 -8.85 -8.48 4.61
CA PRO A 57 -9.79 -7.38 4.32
C PRO A 57 -9.27 -6.01 4.78
N ARG A 58 -8.23 -5.95 5.60
CA ARG A 58 -7.62 -4.69 6.01
C ARG A 58 -6.73 -4.10 4.91
N ILE A 59 -6.40 -4.89 3.87
CA ILE A 59 -5.57 -4.44 2.75
C ILE A 59 -6.49 -3.99 1.62
N ARG A 60 -6.32 -2.74 1.19
CA ARG A 60 -7.06 -2.14 0.10
C ARG A 60 -6.09 -1.77 -1.00
N VAL A 61 -6.45 -2.05 -2.24
CA VAL A 61 -5.58 -1.80 -3.40
C VAL A 61 -6.23 -0.82 -4.34
N PHE A 62 -5.43 0.14 -4.82
CA PHE A 62 -5.86 1.11 -5.82
C PHE A 62 -4.85 1.10 -6.96
N HIS A 63 -5.34 0.84 -8.16
CA HIS A 63 -4.53 0.90 -9.37
C HIS A 63 -4.77 2.23 -10.06
N LYS A 64 -3.70 2.92 -10.46
CA LYS A 64 -3.81 4.20 -11.15
C LYS A 64 -2.77 4.29 -12.26
N PRO A 65 -2.99 5.15 -13.28
CA PRO A 65 -1.97 5.40 -14.28
C PRO A 65 -0.72 5.99 -13.64
N ASN A 66 0.44 5.69 -14.20
CA ASN A 66 1.69 6.22 -13.68
C ASN A 66 1.69 7.75 -13.66
N GLY A 67 1.91 8.33 -12.52
CA GLY A 67 1.91 9.77 -12.33
C GLY A 67 2.92 10.24 -11.29
N GLY A 68 3.68 9.30 -10.73
CA GLY A 68 4.71 9.59 -9.75
C GLY A 68 4.27 9.36 -8.31
N VAL A 69 5.25 9.30 -7.41
CA VAL A 69 5.01 8.95 -5.99
C VAL A 69 4.09 9.96 -5.31
N SER A 70 4.16 11.24 -5.69
CA SER A 70 3.32 12.26 -5.09
C SER A 70 1.84 12.05 -5.39
N THR A 71 1.51 11.63 -6.63
CA THR A 71 0.12 11.37 -7.01
C THR A 71 -0.41 10.13 -6.31
N ALA A 72 0.44 9.11 -6.16
CA ALA A 72 0.06 7.89 -5.44
C ALA A 72 -0.20 8.20 -3.96
N ARG A 73 0.69 8.97 -3.33
CA ARG A 73 0.52 9.39 -1.94
C ARG A 73 -0.77 10.19 -1.75
N ASN A 74 -1.05 11.11 -2.66
CA ASN A 74 -2.26 11.94 -2.57
C ASN A 74 -3.53 11.09 -2.69
N LEU A 75 -3.52 10.09 -3.56
CA LEU A 75 -4.66 9.17 -3.66
C LEU A 75 -4.84 8.39 -2.36
N GLY A 76 -3.74 7.89 -1.78
CA GLY A 76 -3.80 7.19 -0.51
C GLY A 76 -4.35 8.07 0.61
N LEU A 77 -3.89 9.32 0.69
CA LEU A 77 -4.40 10.27 1.69
C LEU A 77 -5.89 10.53 1.52
N LYS A 78 -6.36 10.60 0.28
CA LYS A 78 -7.77 10.82 -0.01
C LYS A 78 -8.63 9.63 0.41
N GLN A 79 -8.10 8.41 0.30
CA GLN A 79 -8.83 7.18 0.58
C GLN A 79 -8.66 6.68 2.02
N ALA A 80 -7.70 7.22 2.75
CA ALA A 80 -7.42 6.81 4.12
C ALA A 80 -8.59 7.16 5.05
N THR A 81 -8.93 6.25 5.95
CA THR A 81 -10.04 6.45 6.89
C THR A 81 -9.57 6.57 8.34
N GLY A 82 -8.34 6.17 8.64
CA GLY A 82 -7.81 6.28 9.99
C GLY A 82 -7.34 7.68 10.34
N PRO A 83 -7.38 8.08 11.62
CA PRO A 83 -6.94 9.42 12.03
C PRO A 83 -5.43 9.60 11.98
N TYR A 84 -4.66 8.52 12.02
CA TYR A 84 -3.20 8.56 11.92
C TYR A 84 -2.76 7.98 10.59
N ILE A 85 -1.80 8.64 9.94
CA ILE A 85 -1.28 8.25 8.63
C ILE A 85 0.18 7.84 8.77
N CYS A 86 0.52 6.68 8.23
CA CYS A 86 1.89 6.20 8.12
C CYS A 86 2.22 6.01 6.66
N LEU A 87 3.33 6.60 6.20
CA LEU A 87 3.77 6.45 4.81
C LEU A 87 4.97 5.52 4.76
N LEU A 88 4.86 4.47 3.95
CA LEU A 88 5.97 3.55 3.70
C LEU A 88 6.26 3.55 2.20
N TYR A 89 7.54 3.51 1.85
CA TYR A 89 7.97 3.52 0.46
C TYR A 89 8.59 2.19 0.09
N THR A 90 8.32 1.71 -1.13
CA THR A 90 8.82 0.43 -1.63
C THR A 90 10.04 0.58 -2.53
N SER A 91 10.49 1.80 -2.80
CA SER A 91 11.63 2.04 -3.68
C SER A 91 12.81 2.59 -2.88
N ASP A 92 14.03 2.32 -3.39
CA ASP A 92 15.28 2.79 -2.79
C ASP A 92 15.66 4.20 -3.28
N ALA A 93 14.75 4.94 -3.77
CA ALA A 93 15.02 6.25 -4.34
C ALA A 93 15.56 7.25 -3.31
#